data_66eaeb1492016ad0d09daa83c0adf77b
#
_entry.id   66eaeb1492016ad0d09daa83c0adf77b
#
_cell.length_a   1.000
_cell.length_b   1.000
_cell.length_c   1.000
_cell.angle_alpha   90.00
_cell.angle_beta   90.00
_cell.angle_gamma   90.00
#
_symmetry.space_group_name_H-M   'P 1'
#
loop_
_entity.id
_entity.type
_entity.pdbx_description
1 polymer ?
#
loop_
_entity_poly.entity_id
_entity_poly.type
_entity_poly.pdbx_seq_one_letter_code
_entity_poly.pdbx_strand_id
1 'polypeptide(L)'
;RISCGSFCCCARRLLWGGGPPGSGYLPAAGEFWHITDLHLDPSYHLSPDPTKVCYSSKGAPATHAGPFGDFLCDSPYALIQSAFAHMAPLTRPQDFIIWTGDSPPHVPAGELSTDAVVQVIGNMTQTIRQHFPNLTVYPALGNHDYWPQDQMPDSSNAIYEAAAQLWKPWLQPEALLTLSQGGFYSQLAKPGLRVLSLNTILYYGPNRATENVTDPAGQFRWLEATLQKAARSREKVYVIAHVPVGYLPYARGTPAVRERHNERLVAIFRAHSDVVAGHFYGHTHRDSVMVLLDPRGKPLTSLFVSPAVTPIKHVEEPYSNNPALRVYLYDPEDFAVLDLWQYFLNLTEANEKQRADWRLEYIMTEAFGLSDLRPARLLQLGLSFLLPPADAFRRYFAHFMVSYDSGAACEGECKLLQVCAVMHLDRRAYSRLKLKSCHLG
;
A
#
# COMPACT_ATOMS: atom_id res chain seq x y z
N ARG A 1 56.40 6.00 6.78
CA ARG A 1 55.68 6.40 8.00
C ARG A 1 54.60 7.42 7.57
N ILE A 2 53.41 6.98 7.26
CA ILE A 2 52.24 7.86 7.05
C ILE A 2 51.08 7.17 7.77
N SER A 3 50.49 7.89 8.72
CA SER A 3 49.38 7.46 9.57
C SER A 3 48.07 7.42 8.87
N CYS A 4 47.29 6.34 9.05
CA CYS A 4 45.89 6.25 8.67
C CYS A 4 45.02 7.14 9.57
N GLY A 5 44.34 8.10 8.98
CA GLY A 5 43.28 8.90 9.61
C GLY A 5 41.91 8.31 9.37
N SER A 6 41.10 8.29 10.41
CA SER A 6 39.74 7.84 10.53
C SER A 6 38.82 8.44 9.44
N PHE A 7 38.08 7.61 8.72
CA PHE A 7 36.92 8.04 7.92
C PHE A 7 35.66 7.96 8.78
N CYS A 8 35.22 9.13 9.27
CA CYS A 8 33.85 9.34 9.71
C CYS A 8 32.92 9.40 8.48
N CYS A 9 32.03 8.44 8.34
CA CYS A 9 30.91 8.53 7.39
C CYS A 9 29.85 9.51 7.91
N CYS A 10 29.97 10.79 7.55
CA CYS A 10 28.86 11.73 7.58
C CYS A 10 27.97 11.49 6.37
N ALA A 11 26.76 11.01 6.58
CA ALA A 11 25.71 11.06 5.59
C ALA A 11 25.40 12.54 5.27
N ARG A 12 25.95 13.06 4.19
CA ARG A 12 25.64 14.39 3.70
C ARG A 12 24.25 14.34 3.03
N ARG A 13 23.32 15.16 3.54
CA ARG A 13 22.16 15.65 2.82
C ARG A 13 22.61 16.13 1.44
N LEU A 14 22.22 15.45 0.38
CA LEU A 14 22.31 15.99 -0.97
C LEU A 14 21.20 17.04 -1.09
N LEU A 15 21.56 18.30 -0.79
CA LEU A 15 20.85 19.45 -1.29
C LEU A 15 21.08 19.50 -2.81
N TRP A 16 20.09 19.15 -3.58
CA TRP A 16 20.07 19.42 -5.02
C TRP A 16 19.90 20.93 -5.24
N GLY A 17 21.01 21.63 -5.21
CA GLY A 17 21.15 23.02 -5.62
C GLY A 17 22.48 23.16 -6.32
N GLY A 18 22.48 23.02 -7.66
CA GLY A 18 23.67 23.25 -8.48
C GLY A 18 23.75 22.33 -9.69
N GLY A 19 22.78 22.46 -10.63
CA GLY A 19 22.93 21.92 -11.97
C GLY A 19 23.88 22.79 -12.81
N PRO A 20 24.49 22.25 -13.92
CA PRO A 20 25.33 23.02 -14.81
C PRO A 20 24.56 24.17 -15.45
N PRO A 21 25.21 25.27 -15.83
CA PRO A 21 24.55 26.45 -16.41
C PRO A 21 23.89 26.05 -17.75
N GLY A 22 22.54 26.04 -17.77
CA GLY A 22 21.75 25.71 -18.98
C GLY A 22 20.53 24.80 -18.72
N SER A 23 20.36 24.20 -17.54
CA SER A 23 19.13 23.47 -17.20
C SER A 23 18.11 24.42 -16.60
N GLY A 24 16.97 24.60 -17.28
CA GLY A 24 15.83 25.29 -16.71
C GLY A 24 15.49 24.69 -15.33
N TYR A 25 15.14 25.51 -14.37
CA TYR A 25 14.70 25.12 -13.04
C TYR A 25 13.53 24.12 -13.18
N LEU A 26 13.79 22.81 -13.00
CA LEU A 26 12.70 21.88 -12.72
C LEU A 26 12.20 22.22 -11.32
N PRO A 27 10.89 22.43 -11.12
CA PRO A 27 10.34 22.63 -9.79
C PRO A 27 10.70 21.40 -8.94
N ALA A 28 11.06 21.64 -7.67
CA ALA A 28 11.39 20.54 -6.76
C ALA A 28 10.22 19.58 -6.68
N ALA A 29 10.49 18.28 -6.82
CA ALA A 29 9.47 17.25 -6.75
C ALA A 29 8.62 17.35 -5.47
N GLY A 30 7.30 17.12 -5.59
CA GLY A 30 6.42 16.97 -4.44
C GLY A 30 6.62 15.60 -3.80
N GLU A 31 6.28 15.48 -2.53
CA GLU A 31 6.36 14.22 -1.79
C GLU A 31 5.06 13.93 -1.06
N PHE A 32 4.74 12.65 -0.90
CA PHE A 32 3.72 12.17 0.03
C PHE A 32 4.10 10.80 0.59
N TRP A 33 3.63 10.52 1.80
CA TRP A 33 3.92 9.29 2.49
C TRP A 33 2.75 8.30 2.37
N HIS A 34 3.07 7.00 2.39
CA HIS A 34 2.09 5.93 2.37
C HIS A 34 2.34 4.97 3.52
N ILE A 35 1.34 4.83 4.36
CA ILE A 35 1.27 3.86 5.45
C ILE A 35 0.05 2.97 5.24
N THR A 36 0.15 1.68 5.58
CA THR A 36 -0.93 0.72 5.39
C THR A 36 -0.76 -0.47 6.32
N ASP A 37 -1.86 -1.18 6.56
CA ASP A 37 -1.86 -2.47 7.24
C ASP A 37 -1.06 -2.40 8.56
N LEU A 38 -1.51 -1.49 9.44
CA LEU A 38 -0.88 -1.28 10.74
C LEU A 38 -1.15 -2.44 11.69
N HIS A 39 -2.34 -3.03 11.63
CA HIS A 39 -2.81 -4.17 12.40
C HIS A 39 -2.29 -4.16 13.84
N LEU A 40 -2.71 -3.15 14.62
CA LEU A 40 -2.35 -3.07 16.03
C LEU A 40 -2.96 -4.26 16.79
N ASP A 41 -2.13 -5.09 17.39
CA ASP A 41 -2.55 -6.13 18.34
C ASP A 41 -2.34 -5.66 19.78
N PRO A 42 -3.40 -5.18 20.47
CA PRO A 42 -3.30 -4.74 21.86
C PRO A 42 -2.95 -5.85 22.85
N SER A 43 -3.11 -7.12 22.44
CA SER A 43 -2.79 -8.27 23.28
C SER A 43 -1.31 -8.62 23.31
N TYR A 44 -0.52 -8.05 22.37
CA TYR A 44 0.90 -8.37 22.25
C TYR A 44 1.69 -8.06 23.54
N HIS A 45 2.36 -9.06 24.09
CA HIS A 45 3.27 -8.91 25.21
C HIS A 45 4.33 -10.03 25.19
N LEU A 46 5.50 -9.76 25.74
CA LEU A 46 6.53 -10.79 25.91
C LEU A 46 6.09 -11.79 26.99
N SER A 47 6.09 -13.08 26.66
CA SER A 47 5.63 -14.17 27.52
C SER A 47 6.65 -15.31 27.53
N PRO A 48 6.89 -15.97 28.69
CA PRO A 48 7.65 -17.21 28.75
C PRO A 48 6.99 -18.36 27.96
N ASP A 49 5.67 -18.31 27.79
CA ASP A 49 4.91 -19.24 26.96
C ASP A 49 4.73 -18.62 25.56
N PRO A 50 5.41 -19.14 24.51
CA PRO A 50 5.37 -18.54 23.19
C PRO A 50 3.97 -18.62 22.53
N THR A 51 3.06 -19.43 23.04
CA THR A 51 1.68 -19.50 22.54
C THR A 51 0.78 -18.39 23.09
N LYS A 52 1.29 -17.59 24.04
CA LYS A 52 0.55 -16.52 24.72
C LYS A 52 1.12 -15.12 24.46
N VAL A 53 1.93 -14.96 23.44
CA VAL A 53 2.55 -13.68 23.09
C VAL A 53 1.53 -12.70 22.51
N CYS A 54 0.65 -13.19 21.65
CA CYS A 54 -0.35 -12.38 20.95
C CYS A 54 -1.58 -13.23 20.57
N TYR A 55 -2.75 -12.62 20.52
CA TYR A 55 -3.96 -13.31 20.05
C TYR A 55 -3.96 -13.50 18.53
N SER A 56 -3.26 -12.65 17.79
CA SER A 56 -3.14 -12.73 16.34
C SER A 56 -2.40 -13.99 15.86
N SER A 57 -1.55 -14.61 16.69
CA SER A 57 -0.92 -15.91 16.35
C SER A 57 -1.90 -17.08 16.37
N LYS A 58 -3.12 -16.89 16.92
CA LYS A 58 -4.16 -17.93 17.04
C LYS A 58 -3.65 -19.21 17.71
N GLY A 59 -2.75 -19.05 18.69
CA GLY A 59 -2.13 -20.13 19.44
C GLY A 59 -0.89 -20.76 18.80
N ALA A 60 -0.45 -20.27 17.64
CA ALA A 60 0.85 -20.65 17.10
C ALA A 60 1.98 -20.06 17.97
N PRO A 61 3.09 -20.81 18.20
CA PRO A 61 4.14 -20.36 19.09
C PRO A 61 5.04 -19.30 18.46
N ALA A 62 4.95 -18.05 18.93
CA ALA A 62 5.80 -16.93 18.54
C ALA A 62 7.15 -17.03 19.27
N THR A 63 8.05 -17.87 18.77
CA THR A 63 9.31 -18.24 19.44
C THR A 63 10.42 -17.20 19.31
N HIS A 64 10.26 -16.22 18.44
CA HIS A 64 11.24 -15.15 18.19
C HIS A 64 10.70 -13.77 18.58
N ALA A 65 9.72 -13.75 19.48
CA ALA A 65 9.09 -12.53 19.94
C ALA A 65 10.09 -11.59 20.64
N GLY A 66 10.04 -10.31 20.27
CA GLY A 66 10.84 -9.25 20.85
C GLY A 66 10.04 -7.96 21.03
N PRO A 67 10.69 -6.86 21.44
CA PRO A 67 10.00 -5.58 21.67
C PRO A 67 9.22 -5.05 20.49
N PHE A 68 9.63 -5.39 19.26
CA PHE A 68 9.05 -4.88 18.03
C PHE A 68 8.17 -5.88 17.28
N GLY A 69 7.89 -7.06 17.87
CA GLY A 69 6.96 -8.03 17.29
C GLY A 69 7.55 -9.42 17.07
N ASP A 70 6.79 -10.22 16.33
CA ASP A 70 7.15 -11.55 15.83
C ASP A 70 6.48 -11.76 14.48
N PHE A 71 7.04 -12.57 13.59
CA PHE A 71 6.45 -12.84 12.28
C PHE A 71 5.15 -13.67 12.33
N LEU A 72 4.75 -14.18 13.49
CA LEU A 72 3.46 -14.82 13.72
C LEU A 72 2.46 -13.92 14.48
N CYS A 73 2.84 -12.68 14.78
CA CYS A 73 2.01 -11.70 15.47
C CYS A 73 1.80 -10.45 14.63
N ASP A 74 0.64 -9.83 14.81
CA ASP A 74 0.41 -8.47 14.37
C ASP A 74 1.25 -7.46 15.18
N SER A 75 1.20 -6.20 14.76
CA SER A 75 2.06 -5.15 15.28
C SER A 75 1.85 -4.89 16.77
N PRO A 76 2.88 -4.98 17.61
CA PRO A 76 2.84 -4.29 18.90
C PRO A 76 2.85 -2.78 18.70
N TYR A 77 2.31 -2.04 19.67
CA TYR A 77 2.29 -0.58 19.61
C TYR A 77 3.67 0.05 19.46
N ALA A 78 4.69 -0.56 20.08
CA ALA A 78 6.08 -0.12 19.97
C ALA A 78 6.62 -0.13 18.52
N LEU A 79 6.22 -1.10 17.71
CA LEU A 79 6.57 -1.16 16.30
C LEU A 79 6.00 0.03 15.54
N ILE A 80 4.69 0.27 15.69
CA ILE A 80 3.99 1.37 15.01
C ILE A 80 4.55 2.73 15.43
N GLN A 81 4.78 2.93 16.73
CA GLN A 81 5.40 4.15 17.23
C GLN A 81 6.81 4.35 16.66
N SER A 82 7.61 3.29 16.58
CA SER A 82 8.95 3.37 16.00
C SER A 82 8.95 3.76 14.53
N ALA A 83 7.96 3.26 13.75
CA ALA A 83 7.76 3.61 12.35
C ALA A 83 7.47 5.11 12.19
N PHE A 84 6.51 5.63 12.98
CA PHE A 84 6.15 7.04 12.92
C PHE A 84 7.23 7.97 13.48
N ALA A 85 7.96 7.54 14.51
CA ALA A 85 9.12 8.27 15.04
C ALA A 85 10.26 8.39 13.99
N HIS A 86 10.45 7.34 13.17
CA HIS A 86 11.40 7.40 12.05
C HIS A 86 10.91 8.33 10.94
N MET A 87 9.63 8.26 10.59
CA MET A 87 9.03 9.00 9.49
C MET A 87 8.94 10.52 9.80
N ALA A 88 8.58 10.89 11.03
CA ALA A 88 8.27 12.28 11.41
C ALA A 88 9.37 13.30 11.05
N PRO A 89 10.66 13.07 11.35
CA PRO A 89 11.74 14.01 11.00
C PRO A 89 12.03 14.08 9.49
N LEU A 90 11.52 13.16 8.71
CA LEU A 90 11.70 13.11 7.26
C LEU A 90 10.58 13.82 6.51
N THR A 91 9.42 14.07 7.16
CA THR A 91 8.28 14.76 6.55
C THR A 91 8.52 16.25 6.44
N ARG A 92 7.95 16.86 5.40
CA ARG A 92 7.99 18.33 5.16
C ARG A 92 6.58 18.92 5.36
N PRO A 93 6.46 20.23 5.69
CA PRO A 93 5.16 20.87 5.92
C PRO A 93 4.18 20.81 4.75
N GLN A 94 4.68 20.70 3.51
CA GLN A 94 3.88 20.59 2.30
C GLN A 94 3.49 19.17 1.91
N ASP A 95 4.01 18.16 2.60
CA ASP A 95 3.68 16.75 2.34
C ASP A 95 2.29 16.42 2.87
N PHE A 96 1.76 15.30 2.45
CA PHE A 96 0.57 14.67 3.01
C PHE A 96 0.80 13.17 3.19
N ILE A 97 -0.09 12.52 3.91
CA ILE A 97 -0.02 11.08 4.15
C ILE A 97 -1.27 10.44 3.52
N ILE A 98 -1.09 9.32 2.82
CA ILE A 98 -2.17 8.40 2.49
C ILE A 98 -2.07 7.18 3.42
N TRP A 99 -3.23 6.75 3.95
CA TRP A 99 -3.34 5.61 4.84
C TRP A 99 -4.38 4.65 4.28
N THR A 100 -3.94 3.52 3.77
CA THR A 100 -4.81 2.62 3.01
C THR A 100 -5.44 1.50 3.84
N GLY A 101 -5.68 1.73 5.13
CA GLY A 101 -6.56 0.92 5.96
C GLY A 101 -5.87 -0.19 6.75
N ASP A 102 -6.72 -1.04 7.30
CA ASP A 102 -6.42 -2.17 8.16
C ASP A 102 -5.69 -1.80 9.46
N SER A 103 -6.46 -1.26 10.38
CA SER A 103 -5.98 -0.92 11.73
C SER A 103 -6.13 -2.08 12.73
N PRO A 104 -7.26 -2.84 12.77
CA PRO A 104 -7.46 -3.93 13.72
C PRO A 104 -6.66 -5.19 13.35
N PRO A 105 -6.36 -6.04 14.36
CA PRO A 105 -5.51 -7.22 14.20
C PRO A 105 -6.26 -8.44 13.62
N HIS A 106 -5.47 -9.45 13.18
CA HIS A 106 -5.94 -10.76 12.71
C HIS A 106 -6.30 -11.74 13.84
N VAL A 107 -6.93 -11.28 14.88
CA VAL A 107 -7.31 -12.11 16.03
C VAL A 107 -8.56 -12.95 15.75
N PRO A 108 -8.83 -14.00 16.55
CA PRO A 108 -10.10 -14.73 16.47
C PRO A 108 -11.31 -13.80 16.60
N ALA A 109 -12.39 -14.09 15.88
CA ALA A 109 -13.56 -13.20 15.81
C ALA A 109 -14.17 -12.89 17.20
N GLY A 110 -14.07 -13.80 18.18
CA GLY A 110 -14.54 -13.59 19.54
C GLY A 110 -13.76 -12.53 20.34
N GLU A 111 -12.57 -12.14 19.86
CA GLU A 111 -11.73 -11.09 20.47
C GLU A 111 -12.05 -9.69 19.93
N LEU A 112 -12.93 -9.56 18.94
CA LEU A 112 -13.34 -8.31 18.33
C LEU A 112 -14.83 -8.03 18.51
N SER A 113 -15.17 -6.75 18.39
CA SER A 113 -16.53 -6.22 18.34
C SER A 113 -16.50 -4.91 17.55
N THR A 114 -17.66 -4.36 17.23
CA THR A 114 -17.75 -3.01 16.64
C THR A 114 -17.00 -1.98 17.48
N ASP A 115 -17.19 -2.00 18.81
CA ASP A 115 -16.52 -1.06 19.72
C ASP A 115 -15.00 -1.24 19.74
N ALA A 116 -14.51 -2.51 19.73
CA ALA A 116 -13.08 -2.79 19.68
C ALA A 116 -12.45 -2.28 18.37
N VAL A 117 -13.12 -2.49 17.24
CA VAL A 117 -12.68 -1.97 15.95
C VAL A 117 -12.60 -0.44 15.96
N VAL A 118 -13.64 0.24 16.45
CA VAL A 118 -13.66 1.71 16.57
C VAL A 118 -12.55 2.20 17.49
N GLN A 119 -12.29 1.51 18.61
CA GLN A 119 -11.20 1.87 19.53
C GLN A 119 -9.83 1.76 18.87
N VAL A 120 -9.59 0.71 18.08
CA VAL A 120 -8.29 0.55 17.38
C VAL A 120 -8.13 1.61 16.29
N ILE A 121 -9.15 1.86 15.46
CA ILE A 121 -9.13 2.95 14.48
C ILE A 121 -8.86 4.29 15.15
N GLY A 122 -9.53 4.54 16.29
CA GLY A 122 -9.35 5.75 17.10
C GLY A 122 -7.94 5.89 17.66
N ASN A 123 -7.37 4.81 18.18
CA ASN A 123 -5.99 4.76 18.68
C ASN A 123 -4.98 5.08 17.55
N MET A 124 -5.11 4.43 16.39
CA MET A 124 -4.24 4.70 15.25
C MET A 124 -4.39 6.15 14.76
N THR A 125 -5.61 6.64 14.64
CA THR A 125 -5.88 8.05 14.28
C THR A 125 -5.20 9.02 15.24
N GLN A 126 -5.31 8.79 16.54
CA GLN A 126 -4.68 9.63 17.56
C GLN A 126 -3.16 9.57 17.49
N THR A 127 -2.58 8.38 17.32
CA THR A 127 -1.14 8.18 17.21
C THR A 127 -0.58 8.89 15.98
N ILE A 128 -1.24 8.78 14.84
CA ILE A 128 -0.85 9.51 13.63
C ILE A 128 -0.89 11.03 13.87
N ARG A 129 -1.95 11.54 14.47
CA ARG A 129 -2.08 12.97 14.78
C ARG A 129 -1.03 13.49 15.75
N GLN A 130 -0.59 12.67 16.70
CA GLN A 130 0.47 13.03 17.66
C GLN A 130 1.82 13.14 16.95
N HIS A 131 2.14 12.24 16.03
CA HIS A 131 3.41 12.28 15.29
C HIS A 131 3.41 13.30 14.14
N PHE A 132 2.24 13.55 13.53
CA PHE A 132 2.09 14.41 12.34
C PHE A 132 1.01 15.48 12.54
N PRO A 133 1.14 16.37 13.54
CA PRO A 133 0.07 17.31 13.91
C PRO A 133 -0.29 18.32 12.82
N ASN A 134 0.63 18.57 11.88
CA ASN A 134 0.47 19.58 10.83
C ASN A 134 0.24 18.98 9.44
N LEU A 135 0.21 17.66 9.29
CA LEU A 135 -0.02 17.02 7.99
C LEU A 135 -1.47 16.60 7.83
N THR A 136 -1.98 16.75 6.61
CA THR A 136 -3.26 16.15 6.22
C THR A 136 -3.05 14.68 5.92
N VAL A 137 -3.92 13.83 6.46
CA VAL A 137 -3.95 12.41 6.18
C VAL A 137 -5.22 12.08 5.40
N TYR A 138 -5.09 11.28 4.36
CA TYR A 138 -6.18 10.75 3.55
C TYR A 138 -6.32 9.26 3.83
N PRO A 139 -7.24 8.85 4.73
CA PRO A 139 -7.42 7.45 5.07
C PRO A 139 -8.39 6.74 4.12
N ALA A 140 -8.21 5.43 3.95
CA ALA A 140 -9.18 4.51 3.39
C ALA A 140 -9.49 3.42 4.42
N LEU A 141 -10.66 2.77 4.30
CA LEU A 141 -11.03 1.63 5.13
C LEU A 141 -10.52 0.33 4.51
N GLY A 142 -9.95 -0.55 5.34
CA GLY A 142 -9.58 -1.91 4.99
C GLY A 142 -10.61 -2.95 5.45
N ASN A 143 -10.39 -4.21 5.11
CA ASN A 143 -11.34 -5.27 5.41
C ASN A 143 -11.39 -5.64 6.90
N HIS A 144 -10.32 -5.36 7.65
CA HIS A 144 -10.31 -5.50 9.11
C HIS A 144 -10.94 -4.30 9.82
N ASP A 145 -11.09 -3.16 9.18
CA ASP A 145 -11.71 -1.95 9.78
C ASP A 145 -13.24 -2.10 9.94
N TYR A 146 -13.75 -3.31 10.00
CA TYR A 146 -15.15 -3.63 10.23
C TYR A 146 -15.32 -4.91 11.06
N TRP A 147 -16.45 -5.01 11.77
CA TRP A 147 -16.83 -6.23 12.45
C TRP A 147 -18.31 -6.59 12.15
N PRO A 148 -18.63 -7.83 11.76
CA PRO A 148 -17.68 -8.91 11.48
C PRO A 148 -16.69 -8.57 10.35
N GLN A 149 -15.45 -9.05 10.47
CA GLN A 149 -14.41 -8.83 9.47
C GLN A 149 -14.92 -9.10 8.04
N ASP A 150 -14.45 -8.32 7.07
CA ASP A 150 -14.82 -8.38 5.65
C ASP A 150 -16.27 -7.97 5.32
N GLN A 151 -17.18 -7.81 6.28
CA GLN A 151 -18.64 -7.72 6.05
C GLN A 151 -19.17 -6.29 6.01
N MET A 152 -18.44 -5.34 5.41
CA MET A 152 -18.89 -3.97 5.26
C MET A 152 -20.18 -3.87 4.44
N PRO A 153 -21.25 -3.24 4.97
CA PRO A 153 -22.49 -3.04 4.25
C PRO A 153 -22.42 -1.86 3.28
N ASP A 154 -23.35 -1.80 2.36
CA ASP A 154 -23.51 -0.71 1.39
C ASP A 154 -24.40 0.44 1.89
N SER A 155 -24.50 0.60 3.19
CA SER A 155 -25.28 1.64 3.86
C SER A 155 -24.55 2.16 5.10
N SER A 156 -24.96 3.33 5.59
CA SER A 156 -24.42 3.94 6.82
C SER A 156 -24.49 2.98 8.00
N ASN A 157 -23.45 2.98 8.82
CA ASN A 157 -23.29 2.11 9.97
C ASN A 157 -22.37 2.77 11.00
N ALA A 158 -22.34 2.21 12.22
CA ALA A 158 -21.58 2.77 13.34
C ALA A 158 -20.08 2.98 13.04
N ILE A 159 -19.47 2.11 12.22
CA ILE A 159 -18.04 2.23 11.90
C ILE A 159 -17.79 3.35 10.90
N TYR A 160 -18.61 3.48 9.83
CA TYR A 160 -18.46 4.60 8.88
C TYR A 160 -18.69 5.94 9.57
N GLU A 161 -19.67 6.01 10.49
CA GLU A 161 -19.95 7.20 11.28
C GLU A 161 -18.80 7.52 12.24
N ALA A 162 -18.26 6.53 12.93
CA ALA A 162 -17.11 6.68 13.81
C ALA A 162 -15.87 7.15 13.02
N ALA A 163 -15.56 6.53 11.89
CA ALA A 163 -14.47 6.94 11.01
C ALA A 163 -14.63 8.40 10.55
N ALA A 164 -15.84 8.79 10.14
CA ALA A 164 -16.13 10.18 9.75
C ALA A 164 -15.90 11.18 10.91
N GLN A 165 -16.23 10.81 12.14
CA GLN A 165 -15.95 11.66 13.30
C GLN A 165 -14.46 11.72 13.64
N LEU A 166 -13.76 10.60 13.63
CA LEU A 166 -12.33 10.49 13.93
C LEU A 166 -11.47 11.25 12.91
N TRP A 167 -11.84 11.22 11.64
CA TRP A 167 -11.08 11.83 10.53
C TRP A 167 -11.52 13.24 10.16
N LYS A 168 -12.50 13.79 10.88
CA LYS A 168 -12.95 15.18 10.73
C LYS A 168 -11.82 16.23 10.74
N PRO A 169 -10.72 16.08 11.50
CA PRO A 169 -9.61 17.04 11.44
C PRO A 169 -8.87 17.09 10.09
N TRP A 170 -8.98 16.05 9.27
CA TRP A 170 -8.30 15.93 7.97
C TRP A 170 -9.24 16.14 6.77
N LEU A 171 -10.52 15.80 6.93
CA LEU A 171 -11.45 15.74 5.81
C LEU A 171 -12.48 16.89 5.86
N GLN A 172 -12.80 17.39 4.66
CA GLN A 172 -13.80 18.41 4.48
C GLN A 172 -15.23 17.87 4.68
N PRO A 173 -16.23 18.71 5.01
CA PRO A 173 -17.60 18.27 5.26
C PRO A 173 -18.20 17.43 4.12
N GLU A 174 -17.95 17.76 2.86
CA GLU A 174 -18.46 17.04 1.71
C GLU A 174 -17.87 15.62 1.60
N ALA A 175 -16.58 15.47 1.97
CA ALA A 175 -15.92 14.16 2.03
C ALA A 175 -16.49 13.30 3.16
N LEU A 176 -16.78 13.90 4.32
CA LEU A 176 -17.36 13.20 5.48
C LEU A 176 -18.77 12.67 5.18
N LEU A 177 -19.56 13.35 4.34
CA LEU A 177 -20.90 12.88 3.97
C LEU A 177 -20.87 11.53 3.26
N THR A 178 -20.06 11.39 2.23
CA THR A 178 -19.96 10.12 1.47
C THR A 178 -19.22 9.05 2.28
N LEU A 179 -18.25 9.43 3.10
CA LEU A 179 -17.57 8.51 4.02
C LEU A 179 -18.56 7.88 5.01
N SER A 180 -19.44 8.67 5.63
CA SER A 180 -20.44 8.16 6.58
C SER A 180 -21.54 7.31 5.91
N GLN A 181 -21.77 7.47 4.60
CA GLN A 181 -22.79 6.75 3.86
C GLN A 181 -22.29 5.41 3.29
N GLY A 182 -21.05 5.36 2.81
CA GLY A 182 -20.55 4.19 2.08
C GLY A 182 -19.06 3.90 2.26
N GLY A 183 -18.36 4.65 3.13
CA GLY A 183 -16.95 4.43 3.41
C GLY A 183 -15.98 4.95 2.33
N PHE A 184 -16.45 5.81 1.43
CA PHE A 184 -15.66 6.40 0.34
C PHE A 184 -15.82 7.92 0.25
N TYR A 185 -14.83 8.61 -0.32
CA TYR A 185 -14.87 10.06 -0.45
C TYR A 185 -13.88 10.58 -1.51
N SER A 186 -13.98 11.86 -1.85
CA SER A 186 -12.93 12.58 -2.57
C SER A 186 -12.71 13.97 -2.01
N GLN A 187 -11.46 14.43 -2.03
CA GLN A 187 -11.09 15.76 -1.55
C GLN A 187 -9.93 16.32 -2.37
N LEU A 188 -9.94 17.62 -2.62
CA LEU A 188 -8.82 18.32 -3.22
C LEU A 188 -7.66 18.34 -2.19
N ALA A 189 -6.53 17.73 -2.54
CA ALA A 189 -5.34 17.70 -1.69
C ALA A 189 -4.47 18.93 -1.88
N LYS A 190 -4.33 19.34 -3.12
CA LYS A 190 -3.59 20.54 -3.56
C LYS A 190 -4.29 21.12 -4.79
N PRO A 191 -4.00 22.37 -5.17
CA PRO A 191 -4.49 22.90 -6.44
C PRO A 191 -4.13 21.97 -7.60
N GLY A 192 -5.13 21.47 -8.31
CA GLY A 192 -4.97 20.54 -9.42
C GLY A 192 -4.83 19.05 -9.06
N LEU A 193 -4.73 18.68 -7.78
CA LEU A 193 -4.64 17.30 -7.34
C LEU A 193 -5.77 16.93 -6.37
N ARG A 194 -6.56 15.94 -6.72
CA ARG A 194 -7.61 15.34 -5.89
C ARG A 194 -7.20 13.96 -5.41
N VAL A 195 -7.40 13.65 -4.13
CA VAL A 195 -7.38 12.30 -3.59
C VAL A 195 -8.81 11.75 -3.63
N LEU A 196 -8.96 10.55 -4.16
CA LEU A 196 -10.21 9.80 -4.25
C LEU A 196 -10.03 8.47 -3.53
N SER A 197 -10.68 8.33 -2.38
CA SER A 197 -10.66 7.13 -1.54
C SER A 197 -11.85 6.24 -1.87
N LEU A 198 -11.58 5.00 -2.31
CA LEU A 198 -12.59 3.97 -2.55
C LEU A 198 -12.72 3.02 -1.36
N ASN A 199 -13.93 2.59 -1.08
CA ASN A 199 -14.19 1.44 -0.23
C ASN A 199 -14.24 0.17 -1.10
N THR A 200 -13.07 -0.44 -1.35
CA THR A 200 -12.99 -1.66 -2.16
C THR A 200 -13.48 -2.91 -1.42
N ILE A 201 -13.78 -2.81 -0.12
CA ILE A 201 -14.36 -3.91 0.64
C ILE A 201 -15.79 -4.20 0.19
N LEU A 202 -16.50 -3.20 -0.33
CA LEU A 202 -17.81 -3.39 -0.99
C LEU A 202 -17.73 -4.33 -2.20
N TYR A 203 -16.54 -4.48 -2.79
CA TYR A 203 -16.27 -5.33 -3.95
C TYR A 203 -15.52 -6.62 -3.60
N TYR A 204 -15.07 -6.76 -2.35
CA TYR A 204 -14.20 -7.84 -1.90
C TYR A 204 -14.91 -9.21 -1.91
N GLY A 205 -14.21 -10.26 -2.34
CA GLY A 205 -14.78 -11.60 -2.48
C GLY A 205 -15.44 -12.14 -1.21
N PRO A 206 -14.76 -12.09 -0.05
CA PRO A 206 -15.32 -12.54 1.24
C PRO A 206 -16.52 -11.73 1.76
N ASN A 207 -16.75 -10.50 1.27
CA ASN A 207 -17.87 -9.67 1.74
C ASN A 207 -19.21 -10.18 1.22
N ARG A 208 -19.92 -10.97 2.01
CA ARG A 208 -21.24 -11.50 1.65
C ARG A 208 -22.35 -10.45 1.71
N ALA A 209 -22.19 -9.39 2.52
CA ALA A 209 -23.19 -8.34 2.65
C ALA A 209 -23.49 -7.62 1.32
N THR A 210 -22.52 -7.59 0.40
CA THR A 210 -22.64 -6.94 -0.91
C THR A 210 -22.54 -7.91 -2.08
N GLU A 211 -22.56 -9.23 -1.82
CA GLU A 211 -22.33 -10.26 -2.86
C GLU A 211 -23.24 -10.12 -4.08
N ASN A 212 -24.51 -9.79 -3.89
CA ASN A 212 -25.49 -9.70 -4.95
C ASN A 212 -25.80 -8.27 -5.39
N VAL A 213 -25.05 -7.27 -4.91
CA VAL A 213 -25.27 -5.86 -5.21
C VAL A 213 -24.40 -5.46 -6.41
N THR A 214 -25.03 -4.92 -7.45
CA THR A 214 -24.35 -4.53 -8.69
C THR A 214 -23.53 -3.25 -8.52
N ASP A 215 -24.03 -2.28 -7.77
CA ASP A 215 -23.40 -0.99 -7.47
C ASP A 215 -23.58 -0.69 -5.98
N PRO A 216 -22.81 -1.37 -5.10
CA PRO A 216 -22.98 -1.20 -3.67
C PRO A 216 -22.69 0.24 -3.25
N ALA A 217 -23.59 0.80 -2.43
CA ALA A 217 -23.62 2.19 -2.01
C ALA A 217 -23.63 3.22 -3.18
N GLY A 218 -23.89 2.78 -4.42
CA GLY A 218 -23.81 3.65 -5.60
C GLY A 218 -22.38 4.11 -5.93
N GLN A 219 -21.36 3.42 -5.39
CA GLN A 219 -19.97 3.87 -5.48
C GLN A 219 -19.46 3.92 -6.93
N PHE A 220 -19.87 3.02 -7.84
CA PHE A 220 -19.44 3.09 -9.24
C PHE A 220 -19.96 4.35 -9.93
N ARG A 221 -21.25 4.68 -9.77
CA ARG A 221 -21.83 5.92 -10.34
C ARG A 221 -21.16 7.16 -9.76
N TRP A 222 -20.90 7.16 -8.45
CA TRP A 222 -20.20 8.24 -7.79
C TRP A 222 -18.75 8.40 -8.29
N LEU A 223 -18.03 7.27 -8.49
CA LEU A 223 -16.67 7.25 -9.04
C LEU A 223 -16.62 7.87 -10.44
N GLU A 224 -17.47 7.41 -11.36
CA GLU A 224 -17.54 7.95 -12.73
C GLU A 224 -17.86 9.45 -12.73
N ALA A 225 -18.85 9.87 -11.93
CA ALA A 225 -19.23 11.29 -11.81
C ALA A 225 -18.09 12.15 -11.24
N THR A 226 -17.35 11.62 -10.27
CA THR A 226 -16.20 12.31 -9.63
C THR A 226 -15.04 12.46 -10.62
N LEU A 227 -14.70 11.41 -11.37
CA LEU A 227 -13.64 11.46 -12.40
C LEU A 227 -14.01 12.42 -13.53
N GLN A 228 -15.27 12.42 -13.98
CA GLN A 228 -15.77 13.38 -14.98
C GLN A 228 -15.71 14.82 -14.46
N LYS A 229 -16.05 15.04 -13.18
CA LYS A 229 -15.92 16.37 -12.55
C LYS A 229 -14.46 16.82 -12.51
N ALA A 230 -13.54 15.94 -12.08
CA ALA A 230 -12.12 16.22 -12.06
C ALA A 230 -11.56 16.59 -13.44
N ALA A 231 -11.98 15.85 -14.50
CA ALA A 231 -11.61 16.14 -15.88
C ALA A 231 -12.04 17.57 -16.30
N ARG A 232 -13.31 17.92 -16.02
CA ARG A 232 -13.84 19.27 -16.33
C ARG A 232 -13.10 20.38 -15.56
N SER A 233 -12.68 20.10 -14.32
CA SER A 233 -11.92 21.03 -13.48
C SER A 233 -10.41 21.03 -13.75
N ARG A 234 -9.94 20.21 -14.72
CA ARG A 234 -8.51 19.99 -15.01
C ARG A 234 -7.71 19.52 -13.79
N GLU A 235 -8.34 18.75 -12.93
CA GLU A 235 -7.69 18.12 -11.78
C GLU A 235 -7.13 16.75 -12.21
N LYS A 236 -5.98 16.39 -11.64
CA LYS A 236 -5.51 14.99 -11.60
C LYS A 236 -6.00 14.31 -10.35
N VAL A 237 -6.07 12.98 -10.39
CA VAL A 237 -6.63 12.17 -9.31
C VAL A 237 -5.62 11.12 -8.88
N TYR A 238 -5.37 11.04 -7.57
CA TYR A 238 -4.79 9.87 -6.93
C TYR A 238 -5.92 9.02 -6.37
N VAL A 239 -6.01 7.79 -6.85
CA VAL A 239 -6.95 6.80 -6.31
C VAL A 239 -6.26 6.06 -5.16
N ILE A 240 -6.86 6.10 -3.99
CA ILE A 240 -6.43 5.29 -2.84
C ILE A 240 -7.53 4.30 -2.47
N ALA A 241 -7.15 3.11 -2.08
CA ALA A 241 -8.05 2.08 -1.57
C ALA A 241 -7.25 1.02 -0.81
N HIS A 242 -7.94 0.12 -0.13
CA HIS A 242 -7.27 -0.99 0.55
C HIS A 242 -6.99 -2.15 -0.40
N VAL A 243 -8.04 -2.87 -0.82
CA VAL A 243 -7.89 -4.02 -1.74
C VAL A 243 -7.63 -3.53 -3.15
N PRO A 244 -6.55 -3.97 -3.82
CA PRO A 244 -6.21 -3.51 -5.15
C PRO A 244 -7.15 -4.05 -6.22
N VAL A 245 -7.12 -3.43 -7.40
CA VAL A 245 -7.65 -4.03 -8.64
C VAL A 245 -6.63 -5.02 -9.21
N GLY A 246 -7.06 -5.87 -10.13
CA GLY A 246 -6.20 -6.86 -10.78
C GLY A 246 -6.18 -8.20 -10.07
N TYR A 247 -5.12 -8.96 -10.29
CA TYR A 247 -4.98 -10.34 -9.82
C TYR A 247 -3.90 -10.44 -8.75
N LEU A 248 -4.12 -11.30 -7.77
CA LEU A 248 -3.14 -11.54 -6.70
C LEU A 248 -1.88 -12.21 -7.28
N PRO A 249 -0.69 -11.70 -6.96
CA PRO A 249 0.56 -12.21 -7.55
C PRO A 249 1.02 -13.56 -6.99
N TYR A 250 0.35 -14.07 -5.95
CA TYR A 250 0.64 -15.34 -5.27
C TYR A 250 -0.50 -16.36 -5.34
N ALA A 251 -1.64 -15.98 -5.94
CA ALA A 251 -2.82 -16.85 -6.01
C ALA A 251 -3.31 -16.98 -7.47
N ARG A 252 -3.13 -18.15 -8.03
CA ARG A 252 -3.40 -18.44 -9.45
C ARG A 252 -4.82 -18.09 -9.88
N GLY A 253 -4.93 -17.11 -10.79
CA GLY A 253 -6.21 -16.73 -11.41
C GLY A 253 -7.22 -16.10 -10.45
N THR A 254 -6.76 -15.63 -9.29
CA THR A 254 -7.61 -15.04 -8.25
C THR A 254 -7.57 -13.52 -8.36
N PRO A 255 -8.67 -12.86 -8.74
CA PRO A 255 -8.75 -11.41 -8.67
C PRO A 255 -8.82 -10.96 -7.21
N ALA A 256 -8.21 -9.82 -6.90
CA ALA A 256 -8.18 -9.28 -5.55
C ALA A 256 -9.58 -8.85 -5.05
N VAL A 257 -10.41 -8.30 -5.94
CA VAL A 257 -11.85 -8.08 -5.71
C VAL A 257 -12.66 -9.01 -6.62
N ARG A 258 -13.97 -9.17 -6.39
CA ARG A 258 -14.82 -10.00 -7.26
C ARG A 258 -14.63 -9.66 -8.72
N GLU A 259 -14.47 -10.66 -9.56
CA GLU A 259 -14.13 -10.49 -10.98
C GLU A 259 -15.04 -9.49 -11.71
N ARG A 260 -16.35 -9.56 -11.51
CA ARG A 260 -17.29 -8.61 -12.15
C ARG A 260 -17.05 -7.14 -11.75
N HIS A 261 -16.64 -6.92 -10.49
CA HIS A 261 -16.32 -5.58 -9.99
C HIS A 261 -14.93 -5.13 -10.45
N ASN A 262 -13.96 -6.07 -10.50
CA ASN A 262 -12.65 -5.82 -11.09
C ASN A 262 -12.77 -5.34 -12.55
N GLU A 263 -13.51 -6.07 -13.37
CA GLU A 263 -13.70 -5.70 -14.79
C GLU A 263 -14.33 -4.31 -14.93
N ARG A 264 -15.29 -3.98 -14.07
CA ARG A 264 -15.93 -2.65 -14.08
C ARG A 264 -14.99 -1.54 -13.64
N LEU A 265 -14.22 -1.74 -12.56
CA LEU A 265 -13.20 -0.78 -12.10
C LEU A 265 -12.14 -0.55 -13.18
N VAL A 266 -11.61 -1.62 -13.77
CA VAL A 266 -10.60 -1.55 -14.82
C VAL A 266 -11.16 -0.80 -16.05
N ALA A 267 -12.42 -1.04 -16.43
CA ALA A 267 -13.06 -0.32 -17.54
C ALA A 267 -13.20 1.19 -17.25
N ILE A 268 -13.63 1.57 -16.03
CA ILE A 268 -13.74 2.95 -15.59
C ILE A 268 -12.37 3.64 -15.60
N PHE A 269 -11.34 3.00 -15.03
CA PHE A 269 -10.00 3.57 -14.99
C PHE A 269 -9.35 3.70 -16.36
N ARG A 270 -9.63 2.79 -17.29
CA ARG A 270 -9.23 2.94 -18.70
C ARG A 270 -9.89 4.14 -19.36
N ALA A 271 -11.19 4.31 -19.14
CA ALA A 271 -11.95 5.41 -19.73
C ALA A 271 -11.53 6.79 -19.21
N HIS A 272 -10.95 6.84 -18.00
CA HIS A 272 -10.52 8.06 -17.33
C HIS A 272 -9.01 8.13 -17.06
N SER A 273 -8.22 7.41 -17.84
CA SER A 273 -6.76 7.31 -17.63
C SER A 273 -6.00 8.62 -17.83
N ASP A 274 -6.59 9.57 -18.53
CA ASP A 274 -6.07 10.93 -18.67
C ASP A 274 -6.19 11.78 -17.39
N VAL A 275 -7.09 11.39 -16.49
CA VAL A 275 -7.36 12.07 -15.23
C VAL A 275 -6.59 11.42 -14.07
N VAL A 276 -6.51 10.09 -14.06
CA VAL A 276 -5.88 9.34 -12.97
C VAL A 276 -4.37 9.33 -13.12
N ALA A 277 -3.66 9.98 -12.19
CA ALA A 277 -2.19 10.10 -12.18
C ALA A 277 -1.50 8.94 -11.44
N GLY A 278 -2.21 8.21 -10.59
CA GLY A 278 -1.69 7.05 -9.87
C GLY A 278 -2.74 6.38 -9.00
N HIS A 279 -2.46 5.10 -8.66
CA HIS A 279 -3.29 4.33 -7.73
C HIS A 279 -2.41 3.78 -6.62
N PHE A 280 -2.93 3.74 -5.39
CA PHE A 280 -2.19 3.34 -4.19
C PHE A 280 -3.05 2.43 -3.31
N TYR A 281 -2.52 1.23 -3.00
CA TYR A 281 -3.23 0.15 -2.33
C TYR A 281 -2.39 -0.47 -1.21
N GLY A 282 -3.04 -1.27 -0.36
CA GLY A 282 -2.44 -2.13 0.68
C GLY A 282 -2.89 -3.59 0.56
N HIS A 283 -3.35 -4.18 1.65
CA HIS A 283 -4.01 -5.48 1.76
C HIS A 283 -3.11 -6.71 1.58
N THR A 284 -2.23 -6.72 0.61
CA THR A 284 -1.43 -7.92 0.33
C THR A 284 -0.25 -8.09 1.28
N HIS A 285 0.05 -7.07 2.08
CA HIS A 285 1.24 -6.94 2.92
C HIS A 285 2.57 -6.96 2.15
N ARG A 286 2.53 -7.07 0.82
CA ARG A 286 3.69 -7.22 -0.05
C ARG A 286 3.90 -5.98 -0.91
N ASP A 287 5.16 -5.73 -1.27
CA ASP A 287 5.51 -4.67 -2.22
C ASP A 287 5.28 -5.15 -3.65
N SER A 288 4.37 -4.49 -4.35
CA SER A 288 4.20 -4.78 -5.76
C SER A 288 3.78 -3.54 -6.56
N VAL A 289 4.02 -3.62 -7.86
CA VAL A 289 3.61 -2.61 -8.83
C VAL A 289 2.78 -3.22 -9.93
N MET A 290 1.90 -2.43 -10.52
CA MET A 290 1.11 -2.85 -11.67
C MET A 290 1.04 -1.71 -12.68
N VAL A 291 0.77 -2.04 -13.93
CA VAL A 291 0.52 -1.08 -15.00
C VAL A 291 -0.79 -1.38 -15.70
N LEU A 292 -1.69 -0.42 -15.70
CA LEU A 292 -2.93 -0.51 -16.47
C LEU A 292 -2.64 -0.28 -17.94
N LEU A 293 -2.99 -1.26 -18.76
CA LEU A 293 -2.84 -1.19 -20.21
C LEU A 293 -4.19 -0.99 -20.90
N ASP A 294 -4.18 -0.33 -22.06
CA ASP A 294 -5.31 -0.34 -22.96
C ASP A 294 -5.46 -1.72 -23.67
N PRO A 295 -6.55 -1.97 -24.39
CA PRO A 295 -6.73 -3.24 -25.12
C PRO A 295 -5.67 -3.54 -26.20
N ARG A 296 -4.86 -2.55 -26.60
CA ARG A 296 -3.78 -2.67 -27.58
C ARG A 296 -2.40 -2.82 -26.91
N GLY A 297 -2.36 -2.78 -25.57
CA GLY A 297 -1.11 -2.89 -24.79
C GLY A 297 -0.39 -1.57 -24.54
N LYS A 298 -1.03 -0.42 -24.81
CA LYS A 298 -0.48 0.89 -24.46
C LYS A 298 -0.59 1.11 -22.95
N PRO A 299 0.51 1.48 -22.26
CA PRO A 299 0.46 1.80 -20.84
C PRO A 299 -0.30 3.10 -20.57
N LEU A 300 -1.20 3.06 -19.59
CA LEU A 300 -2.11 4.15 -19.24
C LEU A 300 -1.85 4.74 -17.86
N THR A 301 -1.78 3.92 -16.82
CA THR A 301 -1.66 4.37 -15.43
C THR A 301 -0.76 3.43 -14.63
N SER A 302 0.00 4.00 -13.68
CA SER A 302 0.82 3.28 -12.71
C SER A 302 0.02 2.97 -11.45
N LEU A 303 0.17 1.74 -10.93
CA LEU A 303 -0.48 1.29 -9.70
C LEU A 303 0.58 0.74 -8.75
N PHE A 304 0.43 1.05 -7.47
CA PHE A 304 1.38 0.67 -6.42
C PHE A 304 0.64 0.01 -5.28
N VAL A 305 1.13 -1.15 -4.83
CA VAL A 305 0.69 -1.81 -3.61
C VAL A 305 1.80 -1.68 -2.59
N SER A 306 1.52 -1.03 -1.47
CA SER A 306 2.51 -0.82 -0.41
C SER A 306 2.57 -2.04 0.49
N PRO A 307 3.77 -2.43 0.94
CA PRO A 307 3.90 -3.45 1.98
C PRO A 307 3.39 -2.92 3.32
N ALA A 308 3.07 -3.87 4.21
CA ALA A 308 2.49 -3.60 5.51
C ALA A 308 3.51 -3.10 6.54
N VAL A 309 3.02 -2.40 7.57
CA VAL A 309 3.78 -2.21 8.81
C VAL A 309 3.76 -3.50 9.64
N THR A 310 2.63 -4.22 9.68
CA THR A 310 2.60 -5.53 10.34
C THR A 310 3.51 -6.55 9.66
N PRO A 311 4.28 -7.33 10.42
CA PRO A 311 5.09 -8.41 9.87
C PRO A 311 4.36 -9.76 9.82
N ILE A 312 3.09 -9.81 10.23
CA ILE A 312 2.39 -11.09 10.40
C ILE A 312 2.33 -11.91 9.11
N LYS A 313 2.53 -13.20 9.26
CA LYS A 313 2.23 -14.21 8.24
C LYS A 313 1.40 -15.34 8.85
N HIS A 314 0.65 -16.05 8.01
CA HIS A 314 0.06 -17.31 8.44
C HIS A 314 1.15 -18.36 8.69
N VAL A 315 0.92 -19.28 9.63
CA VAL A 315 1.91 -20.30 10.01
C VAL A 315 2.34 -21.18 8.82
N GLU A 316 1.45 -21.39 7.88
CA GLU A 316 1.72 -22.20 6.67
C GLU A 316 2.37 -21.40 5.53
N GLU A 317 2.41 -20.07 5.62
CA GLU A 317 3.05 -19.24 4.61
C GLU A 317 4.58 -19.35 4.73
N PRO A 318 5.29 -19.64 3.62
CA PRO A 318 6.75 -19.76 3.66
C PRO A 318 7.46 -18.44 3.91
N TYR A 319 6.83 -17.32 3.54
CA TYR A 319 7.44 -15.98 3.60
C TYR A 319 6.56 -15.01 4.38
N SER A 320 7.22 -14.04 5.02
CA SER A 320 6.60 -12.85 5.58
C SER A 320 7.06 -11.61 4.80
N ASN A 321 6.91 -10.45 5.41
CA ASN A 321 7.56 -9.20 5.05
C ASN A 321 8.17 -8.58 6.31
N ASN A 322 9.29 -7.90 6.17
CA ASN A 322 9.69 -6.97 7.21
C ASN A 322 8.73 -5.77 7.25
N PRO A 323 8.53 -5.12 8.41
CA PRO A 323 7.78 -3.88 8.52
C PRO A 323 8.29 -2.81 7.57
N ALA A 324 7.39 -2.13 6.86
CA ALA A 324 7.79 -1.12 5.89
C ALA A 324 6.85 0.09 5.85
N LEU A 325 7.37 1.17 5.33
CA LEU A 325 6.65 2.39 4.94
C LEU A 325 7.39 3.05 3.79
N ARG A 326 6.70 3.93 3.04
CA ARG A 326 7.31 4.53 1.86
C ARG A 326 6.92 5.98 1.63
N VAL A 327 7.77 6.69 0.90
CA VAL A 327 7.51 8.01 0.35
C VAL A 327 7.52 7.93 -1.16
N TYR A 328 6.59 8.65 -1.79
CA TYR A 328 6.55 8.84 -3.24
C TYR A 328 6.97 10.25 -3.59
N LEU A 329 7.75 10.34 -4.66
CA LEU A 329 8.08 11.61 -5.32
C LEU A 329 7.19 11.76 -6.54
N TYR A 330 6.61 12.95 -6.73
CA TYR A 330 5.76 13.24 -7.87
C TYR A 330 6.12 14.55 -8.56
N ASP A 331 5.81 14.62 -9.85
CA ASP A 331 5.95 15.80 -10.66
C ASP A 331 4.87 16.83 -10.27
N PRO A 332 5.23 18.07 -9.84
CA PRO A 332 4.26 19.06 -9.43
C PRO A 332 3.40 19.62 -10.59
N GLU A 333 3.78 19.39 -11.85
CA GLU A 333 3.05 19.89 -13.02
C GLU A 333 1.91 18.96 -13.43
N ASP A 334 2.18 17.65 -13.51
CA ASP A 334 1.20 16.65 -13.98
C ASP A 334 0.85 15.58 -12.95
N PHE A 335 1.47 15.63 -11.77
CA PHE A 335 1.29 14.72 -10.64
C PHE A 335 1.64 13.25 -10.94
N ALA A 336 2.35 12.97 -12.03
CA ALA A 336 2.87 11.63 -12.28
C ALA A 336 3.89 11.23 -11.22
N VAL A 337 3.87 9.96 -10.82
CA VAL A 337 4.86 9.43 -9.86
C VAL A 337 6.22 9.32 -10.55
N LEU A 338 7.22 9.97 -9.96
CA LEU A 338 8.59 9.98 -10.45
C LEU A 338 9.43 8.90 -9.80
N ASP A 339 9.27 8.69 -8.49
CA ASP A 339 10.02 7.70 -7.74
C ASP A 339 9.27 7.22 -6.49
N LEU A 340 9.73 6.14 -5.89
CA LEU A 340 9.39 5.71 -4.54
C LEU A 340 10.64 5.29 -3.78
N TRP A 341 10.69 5.68 -2.51
CA TRP A 341 11.72 5.29 -1.56
C TRP A 341 11.08 4.47 -0.47
N GLN A 342 11.53 3.23 -0.29
CA GLN A 342 10.99 2.34 0.72
C GLN A 342 11.93 2.26 1.92
N TYR A 343 11.37 2.47 3.10
CA TYR A 343 12.03 2.27 4.37
C TYR A 343 11.52 1.00 5.01
N PHE A 344 12.39 0.28 5.71
CA PHE A 344 12.03 -0.95 6.38
C PHE A 344 12.75 -1.10 7.74
N LEU A 345 12.20 -1.96 8.56
CA LEU A 345 12.83 -2.42 9.79
C LEU A 345 13.15 -3.91 9.63
N ASN A 346 14.42 -4.29 9.67
CA ASN A 346 14.77 -5.70 9.84
C ASN A 346 14.31 -6.15 11.23
N LEU A 347 13.20 -6.88 11.30
CA LEU A 347 12.55 -7.21 12.58
C LEU A 347 13.42 -8.08 13.47
N THR A 348 14.09 -9.08 12.89
CA THR A 348 15.01 -9.96 13.63
C THR A 348 16.13 -9.15 14.26
N GLU A 349 16.79 -8.32 13.46
CA GLU A 349 17.88 -7.44 13.93
C GLU A 349 17.40 -6.45 15.00
N ALA A 350 16.21 -5.88 14.83
CA ALA A 350 15.63 -4.94 15.79
C ALA A 350 15.35 -5.60 17.15
N ASN A 351 14.81 -6.82 17.14
CA ASN A 351 14.54 -7.57 18.35
C ASN A 351 15.84 -8.00 19.06
N GLU A 352 16.84 -8.48 18.32
CA GLU A 352 18.16 -8.84 18.86
C GLU A 352 18.87 -7.65 19.50
N LYS A 353 18.83 -6.49 18.85
CA LYS A 353 19.48 -5.26 19.33
C LYS A 353 18.60 -4.46 20.30
N GLN A 354 17.35 -4.85 20.50
CA GLN A 354 16.35 -4.11 21.27
C GLN A 354 16.25 -2.63 20.84
N ARG A 355 16.43 -2.37 19.53
CA ARG A 355 16.41 -1.04 18.94
C ARG A 355 15.83 -1.07 17.52
N ALA A 356 14.87 -0.20 17.25
CA ALA A 356 14.26 -0.05 15.92
C ALA A 356 15.15 0.80 15.00
N ASP A 357 16.01 0.15 14.25
CA ASP A 357 16.88 0.78 13.25
C ASP A 357 16.18 0.78 11.88
N TRP A 358 15.22 1.68 11.68
CA TRP A 358 14.59 1.91 10.39
C TRP A 358 15.61 2.47 9.40
N ARG A 359 15.63 1.93 8.17
CA ARG A 359 16.57 2.34 7.14
C ARG A 359 15.96 2.26 5.75
N LEU A 360 16.54 2.98 4.80
CA LEU A 360 16.19 2.87 3.40
C LEU A 360 16.47 1.43 2.93
N GLU A 361 15.44 0.78 2.38
CA GLU A 361 15.58 -0.53 1.74
C GLU A 361 16.08 -0.35 0.31
N TYR A 362 15.36 0.47 -0.47
CA TYR A 362 15.73 0.78 -1.84
C TYR A 362 15.06 2.06 -2.35
N ILE A 363 15.61 2.59 -3.42
CA ILE A 363 15.04 3.62 -4.29
C ILE A 363 14.68 2.92 -5.61
N MET A 364 13.42 3.01 -6.04
CA MET A 364 12.94 2.18 -7.14
C MET A 364 13.62 2.50 -8.47
N THR A 365 13.81 3.77 -8.78
CA THR A 365 14.51 4.16 -10.02
C THR A 365 15.96 3.66 -10.04
N GLU A 366 16.69 3.73 -8.93
CA GLU A 366 18.06 3.24 -8.81
C GLU A 366 18.11 1.70 -8.87
N ALA A 367 17.23 1.03 -8.13
CA ALA A 367 17.21 -0.44 -8.05
C ALA A 367 16.97 -1.10 -9.41
N PHE A 368 16.18 -0.47 -10.28
CA PHE A 368 15.77 -1.04 -11.56
C PHE A 368 16.28 -0.28 -12.78
N GLY A 369 17.07 0.77 -12.60
CA GLY A 369 17.63 1.57 -13.71
C GLY A 369 16.54 2.31 -14.50
N LEU A 370 15.52 2.82 -13.84
CA LEU A 370 14.41 3.55 -14.46
C LEU A 370 14.66 5.05 -14.37
N SER A 371 14.17 5.81 -15.36
CA SER A 371 14.23 7.29 -15.32
C SER A 371 13.14 7.90 -14.43
N ASP A 372 12.03 7.20 -14.28
CA ASP A 372 10.84 7.60 -13.55
C ASP A 372 9.88 6.39 -13.37
N LEU A 373 8.74 6.57 -12.68
CA LEU A 373 7.74 5.51 -12.47
C LEU A 373 6.45 5.75 -13.30
N ARG A 374 6.55 6.46 -14.40
CA ARG A 374 5.43 6.64 -15.33
C ARG A 374 5.04 5.29 -15.96
N PRO A 375 3.80 5.13 -16.46
CA PRO A 375 3.28 3.83 -16.91
C PRO A 375 4.15 3.10 -17.92
N ALA A 376 4.80 3.84 -18.83
CA ALA A 376 5.69 3.25 -19.83
C ALA A 376 6.94 2.60 -19.22
N ARG A 377 7.47 3.16 -18.12
CA ARG A 377 8.63 2.63 -17.40
C ARG A 377 8.26 1.39 -16.59
N LEU A 378 7.09 1.38 -15.94
CA LEU A 378 6.60 0.19 -15.25
C LEU A 378 6.30 -0.96 -16.22
N LEU A 379 5.78 -0.67 -17.43
CA LEU A 379 5.65 -1.69 -18.47
C LEU A 379 7.01 -2.23 -18.89
N GLN A 380 7.99 -1.36 -19.11
CA GLN A 380 9.37 -1.77 -19.44
C GLN A 380 9.96 -2.66 -18.34
N LEU A 381 9.75 -2.33 -17.06
CA LEU A 381 10.16 -3.14 -15.94
C LEU A 381 9.49 -4.52 -15.97
N GLY A 382 8.16 -4.59 -16.09
CA GLY A 382 7.42 -5.86 -16.17
C GLY A 382 7.89 -6.76 -17.32
N LEU A 383 8.17 -6.18 -18.49
CA LEU A 383 8.72 -6.89 -19.63
C LEU A 383 10.15 -7.38 -19.38
N SER A 384 10.98 -6.63 -18.65
CA SER A 384 12.34 -7.03 -18.30
C SER A 384 12.39 -8.28 -17.43
N PHE A 385 11.35 -8.55 -16.65
CA PHE A 385 11.25 -9.77 -15.85
C PHE A 385 11.19 -11.05 -16.67
N LEU A 386 10.78 -10.97 -17.93
CA LEU A 386 10.73 -12.10 -18.86
C LEU A 386 12.06 -12.39 -19.52
N LEU A 387 13.03 -11.48 -19.43
CA LEU A 387 14.31 -11.57 -20.13
C LEU A 387 15.41 -12.19 -19.26
N PRO A 388 16.33 -12.98 -19.84
CA PRO A 388 17.56 -13.37 -19.17
C PRO A 388 18.58 -12.20 -19.17
N PRO A 389 19.46 -12.09 -18.15
CA PRO A 389 19.43 -12.82 -16.89
C PRO A 389 18.26 -12.39 -16.01
N ALA A 390 17.78 -13.28 -15.13
CA ALA A 390 16.62 -13.03 -14.27
C ALA A 390 16.90 -12.08 -13.08
N ASP A 391 17.97 -11.29 -13.14
CA ASP A 391 18.42 -10.45 -11.99
C ASP A 391 17.42 -9.38 -11.61
N ALA A 392 16.77 -8.74 -12.59
CA ALA A 392 15.73 -7.74 -12.30
C ALA A 392 14.55 -8.37 -11.56
N PHE A 393 14.11 -9.58 -11.99
CA PHE A 393 13.02 -10.27 -11.32
C PHE A 393 13.40 -10.76 -9.92
N ARG A 394 14.61 -11.32 -9.72
CA ARG A 394 15.09 -11.74 -8.40
C ARG A 394 15.12 -10.56 -7.42
N ARG A 395 15.61 -9.41 -7.87
CA ARG A 395 15.61 -8.18 -7.08
C ARG A 395 14.19 -7.72 -6.74
N TYR A 396 13.28 -7.73 -7.72
CA TYR A 396 11.86 -7.41 -7.51
C TYR A 396 11.22 -8.34 -6.47
N PHE A 397 11.49 -9.64 -6.56
CA PHE A 397 10.93 -10.62 -5.61
C PHE A 397 11.51 -10.48 -4.20
N ALA A 398 12.76 -10.08 -4.06
CA ALA A 398 13.35 -9.76 -2.75
C ALA A 398 12.63 -8.55 -2.11
N HIS A 399 12.36 -7.49 -2.89
CA HIS A 399 11.59 -6.33 -2.41
C HIS A 399 10.11 -6.63 -2.20
N PHE A 400 9.52 -7.55 -2.96
CA PHE A 400 8.15 -8.03 -2.74
C PHE A 400 7.92 -8.52 -1.31
N MET A 401 8.93 -9.08 -0.68
CA MET A 401 8.93 -9.54 0.70
C MET A 401 9.64 -8.56 1.66
N VAL A 402 9.94 -7.36 1.22
CA VAL A 402 10.66 -6.37 2.03
C VAL A 402 11.96 -6.95 2.63
N SER A 403 12.77 -7.57 1.79
CA SER A 403 14.05 -8.18 2.19
C SER A 403 13.94 -9.17 3.37
N TYR A 404 12.80 -9.84 3.51
CA TYR A 404 12.56 -10.84 4.56
C TYR A 404 13.51 -12.04 4.44
N ASP A 405 13.64 -12.59 3.22
CA ASP A 405 14.49 -13.72 2.92
C ASP A 405 15.20 -13.52 1.57
N SER A 406 16.50 -13.25 1.63
CA SER A 406 17.33 -13.07 0.43
C SER A 406 17.58 -14.38 -0.36
N GLY A 407 17.31 -15.53 0.25
CA GLY A 407 17.44 -16.86 -0.36
C GLY A 407 16.18 -17.37 -1.03
N ALA A 408 15.04 -16.68 -0.83
CA ALA A 408 13.77 -17.09 -1.40
C ALA A 408 13.79 -17.04 -2.94
N ALA A 409 13.44 -18.16 -3.56
CA ALA A 409 13.37 -18.27 -5.00
C ALA A 409 11.92 -18.31 -5.48
N CYS A 410 11.62 -17.56 -6.55
CA CYS A 410 10.35 -17.57 -7.25
C CYS A 410 10.61 -17.86 -8.71
N GLU A 411 10.45 -19.12 -9.11
CA GLU A 411 10.72 -19.62 -10.45
C GLU A 411 9.48 -20.30 -11.05
N GLY A 412 9.51 -20.64 -12.33
CA GLY A 412 8.44 -21.34 -13.02
C GLY A 412 7.08 -20.63 -12.88
N GLU A 413 6.10 -21.33 -12.33
CA GLU A 413 4.74 -20.79 -12.14
C GLU A 413 4.71 -19.60 -11.18
N CYS A 414 5.50 -19.61 -10.11
CA CYS A 414 5.60 -18.47 -9.18
C CYS A 414 5.96 -17.17 -9.92
N LYS A 415 7.03 -17.21 -10.72
CA LYS A 415 7.46 -16.05 -11.50
C LYS A 415 6.39 -15.61 -12.50
N LEU A 416 5.74 -16.58 -13.15
CA LEU A 416 4.69 -16.29 -14.13
C LEU A 416 3.52 -15.55 -13.50
N LEU A 417 3.07 -15.97 -12.31
CA LEU A 417 1.97 -15.31 -11.58
C LEU A 417 2.34 -13.87 -11.22
N GLN A 418 3.55 -13.64 -10.72
CA GLN A 418 4.07 -12.31 -10.40
C GLN A 418 4.05 -11.40 -11.64
N VAL A 419 4.64 -11.85 -12.74
CA VAL A 419 4.73 -11.07 -13.99
C VAL A 419 3.36 -10.80 -14.60
N CYS A 420 2.44 -11.80 -14.55
CA CYS A 420 1.06 -11.62 -15.00
C CYS A 420 0.34 -10.54 -14.18
N ALA A 421 0.48 -10.55 -12.86
CA ALA A 421 -0.15 -9.59 -11.97
C ALA A 421 0.35 -8.16 -12.23
N VAL A 422 1.62 -7.97 -12.58
CA VAL A 422 2.18 -6.65 -12.92
C VAL A 422 1.55 -6.05 -14.17
N MET A 423 1.27 -6.86 -15.21
CA MET A 423 0.93 -6.33 -16.54
C MET A 423 -0.53 -6.57 -16.95
N HIS A 424 -1.28 -7.42 -16.25
CA HIS A 424 -2.61 -7.82 -16.71
C HIS A 424 -3.65 -7.75 -15.59
N LEU A 425 -4.46 -6.68 -15.62
CA LEU A 425 -5.44 -6.38 -14.58
C LEU A 425 -6.84 -6.89 -14.91
N ASP A 426 -7.15 -7.24 -16.16
CA ASP A 426 -8.43 -7.80 -16.58
C ASP A 426 -8.33 -9.28 -16.95
N ARG A 427 -9.47 -9.98 -16.86
CA ARG A 427 -9.57 -11.42 -17.14
C ARG A 427 -9.04 -11.81 -18.51
N ARG A 428 -9.39 -11.02 -19.53
CA ARG A 428 -9.03 -11.35 -20.92
C ARG A 428 -7.53 -11.28 -21.13
N ALA A 429 -6.87 -10.25 -20.59
CA ALA A 429 -5.42 -10.06 -20.68
C ALA A 429 -4.68 -11.11 -19.84
N TYR A 430 -5.13 -11.33 -18.61
CA TYR A 430 -4.54 -12.31 -17.68
C TYR A 430 -4.61 -13.75 -18.23
N SER A 431 -5.76 -14.15 -18.78
CA SER A 431 -5.95 -15.50 -19.33
C SER A 431 -5.15 -15.75 -20.62
N ARG A 432 -4.92 -14.72 -21.43
CA ARG A 432 -4.14 -14.87 -22.68
C ARG A 432 -2.66 -15.17 -22.43
N LEU A 433 -2.06 -14.59 -21.41
CA LEU A 433 -0.66 -14.87 -21.09
C LEU A 433 -0.50 -16.28 -20.55
N LYS A 434 -1.46 -16.73 -19.73
CA LYS A 434 -1.51 -18.10 -19.20
C LYS A 434 -1.52 -19.17 -20.31
N LEU A 435 -2.22 -18.93 -21.41
CA LEU A 435 -2.28 -19.84 -22.55
C LEU A 435 -0.98 -19.85 -23.37
N LYS A 436 -0.30 -18.69 -23.51
CA LYS A 436 0.93 -18.59 -24.30
C LYS A 436 2.14 -19.20 -23.59
N SER A 437 2.20 -19.15 -22.26
CA SER A 437 3.30 -19.72 -21.48
C SER A 437 3.21 -21.24 -21.30
N CYS A 438 2.01 -21.83 -21.45
CA CYS A 438 1.85 -23.29 -21.47
C CYS A 438 2.36 -23.94 -22.79
N HIS A 439 2.72 -23.14 -23.80
CA HIS A 439 3.25 -23.62 -25.08
C HIS A 439 4.74 -23.33 -25.28
N LEU A 440 5.44 -22.82 -24.25
CA LEU A 440 6.89 -22.57 -24.27
C LEU A 440 7.67 -23.52 -23.34
N GLY A 441 7.04 -24.60 -22.90
CA GLY A 441 7.66 -25.71 -22.17
C GLY A 441 7.95 -26.91 -23.05
#